data_229edf30c1953df63f1d6266296b28d1
#
_entry.id   229edf30c1953df63f1d6266296b28d1
#
_cell.length_a   1.000
_cell.length_b   1.000
_cell.length_c   1.000
_cell.angle_alpha   90.00
_cell.angle_beta   90.00
_cell.angle_gamma   90.00
#
_symmetry.space_group_name_H-M   'P 1'
#
loop_
_entity.id
_entity.type
_entity.pdbx_description
1 polymer ?
#
loop_
_entity_poly.entity_id
_entity_poly.type
_entity_poly.pdbx_seq_one_letter_code
_entity_poly.pdbx_strand_id
1 'polypeptide(L)'
;MPPMISFRHFSAAPWSSSSLSTSKSSRIFLAKLFLGFCLVISQITTACGDDETHPTLDSIRSSLIRQEDTIVFGLIERAKYPTNTPLYNNTSSRFPGTLFEYFVKRSEALQSKVGRYLSPEEHPFFPDDLPPPLFEPKSQSIEQFLHPISLNVSHEIWDIYLEKLLPLLAKKGDDENYAVTASSDLQLLQALSRRIHCGKIVAEVKFRDNPDKYKEAIRGQDRDALMKLVTFEAVEEKVKKRVAKKARVFGRQVTLEHTDNATETYKVDPPLVSRVYEDWVMPLTKKVEIEYLLRRLDD
;
A
#
# COMPACT_ATOMS: atom_id res chain seq x y z
N MET A 1 -1.83 0.70 -62.57
CA MET A 1 -0.64 1.54 -62.39
C MET A 1 -1.01 2.67 -61.45
N PRO A 2 -0.53 2.67 -60.20
CA PRO A 2 -0.65 3.80 -59.27
C PRO A 2 0.58 4.70 -59.41
N PRO A 3 0.48 6.01 -59.11
CA PRO A 3 1.56 6.97 -59.31
C PRO A 3 2.61 6.92 -58.22
N MET A 4 3.87 7.10 -58.63
CA MET A 4 5.05 7.19 -57.76
C MET A 4 5.06 8.51 -56.98
N ILE A 5 5.27 8.44 -55.69
CA ILE A 5 5.49 9.59 -54.80
C ILE A 5 7.00 9.84 -54.70
N SER A 6 7.42 11.03 -55.19
CA SER A 6 8.79 11.53 -55.19
C SER A 6 9.22 11.93 -53.76
N PHE A 7 10.30 11.31 -53.23
CA PHE A 7 10.99 11.76 -52.04
C PHE A 7 11.87 12.99 -52.32
N ARG A 8 11.54 14.12 -51.71
CA ARG A 8 12.45 15.28 -51.71
C ARG A 8 13.47 15.13 -50.56
N HIS A 9 14.74 15.19 -50.94
CA HIS A 9 15.86 15.29 -50.00
C HIS A 9 15.77 16.58 -49.17
N PHE A 10 15.71 16.43 -47.83
CA PHE A 10 15.98 17.53 -46.92
C PHE A 10 17.49 17.54 -46.59
N SER A 11 18.16 18.63 -47.03
CA SER A 11 19.55 18.91 -46.72
C SER A 11 19.68 19.34 -45.24
N ALA A 12 20.50 18.64 -44.47
CA ALA A 12 20.82 18.99 -43.08
C ALA A 12 21.86 20.12 -43.07
N ALA A 13 21.52 21.24 -42.44
CA ALA A 13 22.47 22.30 -42.11
C ALA A 13 23.31 21.91 -40.88
N PRO A 14 24.60 22.26 -40.82
CA PRO A 14 25.46 21.91 -39.68
C PRO A 14 25.17 22.79 -38.48
N TRP A 15 24.90 22.15 -37.33
CA TRP A 15 24.80 22.82 -36.02
C TRP A 15 26.20 23.24 -35.55
N SER A 16 26.39 24.54 -35.32
CA SER A 16 27.57 25.10 -34.71
C SER A 16 27.59 24.71 -33.20
N SER A 17 28.63 24.04 -32.80
CA SER A 17 28.94 23.72 -31.41
C SER A 17 29.37 24.96 -30.63
N SER A 18 28.45 25.59 -29.88
CA SER A 18 28.84 26.53 -28.83
C SER A 18 29.14 25.74 -27.56
N SER A 19 30.39 25.69 -27.20
CA SER A 19 30.88 25.09 -25.95
C SER A 19 30.44 25.94 -24.76
N LEU A 20 29.40 25.51 -24.05
CA LEU A 20 29.07 26.00 -22.72
C LEU A 20 29.99 25.30 -21.71
N SER A 21 30.98 26.02 -21.21
CA SER A 21 31.79 25.56 -20.09
C SER A 21 30.99 25.56 -18.82
N THR A 22 30.40 24.42 -18.48
CA THR A 22 29.82 24.21 -17.15
C THR A 22 30.91 23.99 -16.12
N SER A 23 30.97 24.87 -15.13
CA SER A 23 31.95 24.82 -14.06
C SER A 23 31.90 23.50 -13.29
N LYS A 24 33.04 22.96 -12.84
CA LYS A 24 33.18 21.73 -12.05
C LYS A 24 32.27 21.74 -10.80
N SER A 25 31.89 22.91 -10.29
CA SER A 25 31.00 23.07 -9.13
C SER A 25 29.57 22.62 -9.40
N SER A 26 29.01 22.87 -10.61
CA SER A 26 27.61 22.44 -10.96
C SER A 26 27.47 20.94 -11.14
N ARG A 27 28.52 20.26 -11.60
CA ARG A 27 28.49 18.78 -11.76
C ARG A 27 28.53 18.06 -10.40
N ILE A 28 29.23 18.63 -9.40
CA ILE A 28 29.26 18.07 -8.05
C ILE A 28 27.91 18.29 -7.34
N PHE A 29 27.23 19.39 -7.61
CA PHE A 29 25.92 19.68 -7.00
C PHE A 29 24.80 18.76 -7.55
N LEU A 30 24.78 18.51 -8.87
CA LEU A 30 23.83 17.56 -9.49
C LEU A 30 24.10 16.12 -9.07
N ALA A 31 25.38 15.70 -8.97
CA ALA A 31 25.72 14.36 -8.50
C ALA A 31 25.32 14.13 -7.03
N LYS A 32 25.46 15.14 -6.17
CA LYS A 32 25.02 15.08 -4.77
C LYS A 32 23.49 15.05 -4.64
N LEU A 33 22.76 15.74 -5.53
CA LEU A 33 21.29 15.69 -5.56
C LEU A 33 20.78 14.33 -6.03
N PHE A 34 21.42 13.71 -7.01
CA PHE A 34 21.07 12.37 -7.50
C PHE A 34 21.43 11.27 -6.51
N LEU A 35 22.58 11.37 -5.81
CA LEU A 35 22.93 10.43 -4.74
C LEU A 35 21.97 10.55 -3.53
N GLY A 36 21.52 11.76 -3.20
CA GLY A 36 20.53 11.98 -2.14
C GLY A 36 19.17 11.38 -2.48
N PHE A 37 18.76 11.42 -3.75
CA PHE A 37 17.49 10.86 -4.20
C PHE A 37 17.51 9.32 -4.27
N CYS A 38 18.63 8.70 -4.67
CA CYS A 38 18.79 7.24 -4.63
C CYS A 38 18.90 6.69 -3.20
N LEU A 39 19.45 7.44 -2.24
CA LEU A 39 19.54 7.02 -0.84
C LEU A 39 18.17 7.05 -0.12
N VAL A 40 17.24 7.90 -0.54
CA VAL A 40 15.89 7.95 0.04
C VAL A 40 15.02 6.77 -0.40
N ILE A 41 15.26 6.23 -1.62
CA ILE A 41 14.52 5.03 -2.10
C ILE A 41 15.06 3.74 -1.46
N SER A 42 16.32 3.71 -1.03
CA SER A 42 16.95 2.56 -0.35
C SER A 42 16.56 2.43 1.13
N GLN A 43 15.89 3.41 1.71
CA GLN A 43 15.52 3.42 3.14
C GLN A 43 14.10 2.92 3.42
N ILE A 44 13.33 2.51 2.39
CA ILE A 44 11.94 2.05 2.58
C ILE A 44 11.87 0.56 2.98
N THR A 45 12.98 -0.18 2.87
CA THR A 45 13.04 -1.61 3.21
C THR A 45 13.65 -1.93 4.58
N THR A 46 14.07 -0.93 5.37
CA THR A 46 14.67 -1.16 6.69
C THR A 46 13.89 -0.42 7.78
N ALA A 47 12.65 -0.76 7.96
CA ALA A 47 11.85 -0.24 9.08
C ALA A 47 11.45 -1.34 10.08
N CYS A 48 12.17 -2.47 10.06
CA CYS A 48 12.39 -3.32 11.23
C CYS A 48 13.87 -3.17 11.59
N GLY A 49 14.18 -2.58 12.74
CA GLY A 49 15.48 -2.09 13.13
C GLY A 49 16.63 -3.09 12.96
N ASP A 50 17.78 -2.55 12.58
CA ASP A 50 19.11 -3.15 12.75
C ASP A 50 19.47 -3.20 14.26
N ASP A 51 18.79 -4.06 14.99
CA ASP A 51 19.23 -4.54 16.30
C ASP A 51 18.64 -5.95 16.46
N GLU A 52 19.42 -6.89 16.98
CA GLU A 52 19.03 -8.30 17.21
C GLU A 52 17.88 -8.45 18.24
N THR A 53 17.17 -7.39 18.54
CA THR A 53 16.04 -7.37 19.47
C THR A 53 14.73 -7.61 18.72
N HIS A 54 13.93 -8.54 19.26
CA HIS A 54 12.57 -8.80 18.78
C HIS A 54 11.74 -7.50 18.68
N PRO A 55 10.81 -7.40 17.71
CA PRO A 55 9.98 -6.21 17.55
C PRO A 55 9.23 -5.89 18.85
N THR A 56 9.29 -4.62 19.26
CA THR A 56 8.55 -4.12 20.41
C THR A 56 7.23 -3.50 19.98
N LEU A 57 6.28 -3.36 20.90
CA LEU A 57 4.99 -2.73 20.62
C LEU A 57 5.16 -1.28 20.12
N ASP A 58 6.16 -0.53 20.61
CA ASP A 58 6.41 0.85 20.21
C ASP A 58 7.06 0.95 18.82
N SER A 59 7.98 0.03 18.48
CA SER A 59 8.57 -0.04 17.14
C SER A 59 7.51 -0.36 16.08
N ILE A 60 6.61 -1.30 16.38
CA ILE A 60 5.48 -1.64 15.50
C ILE A 60 4.51 -0.47 15.36
N ARG A 61 4.14 0.20 16.45
CA ARG A 61 3.27 1.39 16.40
C ARG A 61 3.87 2.47 15.50
N SER A 62 5.17 2.71 15.60
CA SER A 62 5.87 3.68 14.76
C SER A 62 5.81 3.29 13.27
N SER A 63 5.96 2.00 12.96
CA SER A 63 5.80 1.47 11.59
C SER A 63 4.37 1.64 11.09
N LEU A 64 3.35 1.30 11.90
CA LEU A 64 1.94 1.46 11.55
C LEU A 64 1.57 2.92 11.30
N ILE A 65 2.13 3.87 12.07
CA ILE A 65 1.92 5.32 11.85
C ILE A 65 2.48 5.77 10.50
N ARG A 66 3.62 5.22 10.04
CA ARG A 66 4.15 5.50 8.69
C ARG A 66 3.30 4.87 7.59
N GLN A 67 2.75 3.68 7.81
CA GLN A 67 1.84 3.05 6.86
C GLN A 67 0.53 3.86 6.67
N GLU A 68 0.09 4.59 7.69
CA GLU A 68 -1.02 5.53 7.54
C GLU A 68 -0.74 6.59 6.47
N ASP A 69 0.50 7.11 6.40
CA ASP A 69 0.89 8.09 5.37
C ASP A 69 0.76 7.47 3.98
N THR A 70 1.25 6.25 3.78
CA THR A 70 1.13 5.52 2.50
C THR A 70 -0.33 5.35 2.07
N ILE A 71 -1.21 4.96 3.00
CA ILE A 71 -2.64 4.79 2.71
C ILE A 71 -3.30 6.13 2.36
N VAL A 72 -3.03 7.19 3.14
CA VAL A 72 -3.60 8.52 2.88
C VAL A 72 -3.15 9.05 1.52
N PHE A 73 -1.87 8.91 1.16
CA PHE A 73 -1.37 9.26 -0.17
C PHE A 73 -2.00 8.41 -1.26
N GLY A 74 -2.15 7.11 -1.05
CA GLY A 74 -2.83 6.21 -2.00
C GLY A 74 -4.29 6.63 -2.26
N LEU A 75 -5.03 7.01 -1.22
CA LEU A 75 -6.39 7.53 -1.33
C LEU A 75 -6.44 8.84 -2.12
N ILE A 76 -5.50 9.77 -1.86
CA ILE A 76 -5.39 11.04 -2.59
C ILE A 76 -5.07 10.80 -4.07
N GLU A 77 -4.14 9.90 -4.37
CA GLU A 77 -3.75 9.60 -5.76
C GLU A 77 -4.88 8.93 -6.53
N ARG A 78 -5.58 7.95 -5.92
CA ARG A 78 -6.70 7.27 -6.57
C ARG A 78 -7.90 8.20 -6.79
N ALA A 79 -8.19 9.11 -5.85
CA ALA A 79 -9.29 10.07 -5.96
C ALA A 79 -9.17 11.05 -7.15
N LYS A 80 -7.99 11.15 -7.79
CA LYS A 80 -7.79 11.98 -9.00
C LYS A 80 -8.56 11.45 -10.21
N TYR A 81 -8.75 10.13 -10.28
CA TYR A 81 -9.32 9.47 -11.45
C TYR A 81 -10.79 9.09 -11.21
N PRO A 82 -11.63 9.15 -12.24
CA PRO A 82 -12.99 8.63 -12.16
C PRO A 82 -12.97 7.11 -11.92
N THR A 83 -14.15 6.52 -11.82
CA THR A 83 -14.29 5.08 -11.56
C THR A 83 -13.62 4.24 -12.63
N ASN A 84 -13.66 4.68 -13.93
CA ASN A 84 -13.13 3.90 -15.07
C ASN A 84 -13.71 2.48 -15.11
N THR A 85 -15.04 2.42 -15.13
CA THR A 85 -15.85 1.20 -15.02
C THR A 85 -15.39 0.03 -15.93
N PRO A 86 -14.90 0.26 -17.18
CA PRO A 86 -14.40 -0.84 -18.02
C PRO A 86 -13.29 -1.68 -17.40
N LEU A 87 -12.53 -1.16 -16.41
CA LEU A 87 -11.52 -1.93 -15.70
C LEU A 87 -12.12 -3.09 -14.89
N TYR A 88 -13.32 -2.90 -14.34
CA TYR A 88 -13.92 -3.82 -13.35
C TYR A 88 -15.05 -4.66 -13.94
N ASN A 89 -15.44 -4.41 -15.18
CA ASN A 89 -16.46 -5.17 -15.87
C ASN A 89 -15.85 -6.34 -16.63
N ASN A 90 -16.49 -7.50 -16.53
CA ASN A 90 -16.11 -8.67 -17.32
C ASN A 90 -16.62 -8.53 -18.76
N THR A 91 -15.91 -7.73 -19.58
CA THR A 91 -16.34 -7.42 -20.96
C THR A 91 -15.49 -8.10 -22.04
N SER A 92 -14.41 -8.79 -21.67
CA SER A 92 -13.47 -9.35 -22.64
C SER A 92 -13.53 -10.87 -22.70
N SER A 93 -13.68 -11.43 -23.90
CA SER A 93 -13.51 -12.86 -24.17
C SER A 93 -12.04 -13.30 -24.26
N ARG A 94 -11.09 -12.36 -24.18
CA ARG A 94 -9.66 -12.63 -24.36
C ARG A 94 -8.95 -13.17 -23.13
N PHE A 95 -9.50 -12.97 -21.95
CA PHE A 95 -8.97 -13.45 -20.67
C PHE A 95 -10.14 -13.63 -19.68
N PRO A 96 -10.01 -14.56 -18.72
CA PRO A 96 -11.03 -14.76 -17.69
C PRO A 96 -10.96 -13.62 -16.65
N GLY A 97 -12.12 -13.17 -16.21
CA GLY A 97 -12.23 -12.10 -15.21
C GLY A 97 -12.21 -10.69 -15.79
N THR A 98 -11.99 -9.71 -14.95
CA THR A 98 -11.93 -8.29 -15.31
C THR A 98 -10.53 -7.88 -15.78
N LEU A 99 -10.44 -6.74 -16.48
CA LEU A 99 -9.14 -6.19 -16.89
C LEU A 99 -8.27 -5.86 -15.66
N PHE A 100 -8.90 -5.39 -14.58
CA PHE A 100 -8.19 -5.10 -13.34
C PHE A 100 -7.65 -6.37 -12.68
N GLU A 101 -8.43 -7.45 -12.58
CA GLU A 101 -7.93 -8.76 -12.09
C GLU A 101 -6.75 -9.27 -12.93
N TYR A 102 -6.85 -9.18 -14.26
CA TYR A 102 -5.75 -9.56 -15.14
C TYR A 102 -4.47 -8.75 -14.85
N PHE A 103 -4.61 -7.42 -14.70
CA PHE A 103 -3.50 -6.53 -14.37
C PHE A 103 -2.87 -6.90 -13.01
N VAL A 104 -3.69 -7.14 -11.98
CA VAL A 104 -3.21 -7.50 -10.64
C VAL A 104 -2.48 -8.84 -10.67
N LYS A 105 -3.06 -9.90 -11.24
CA LYS A 105 -2.42 -11.23 -11.39
C LYS A 105 -1.04 -11.15 -12.03
N ARG A 106 -0.90 -10.38 -13.12
CA ARG A 106 0.39 -10.21 -13.81
C ARG A 106 1.40 -9.42 -12.99
N SER A 107 0.94 -8.38 -12.31
CA SER A 107 1.78 -7.56 -11.43
C SER A 107 2.27 -8.37 -10.23
N GLU A 108 1.40 -9.16 -9.59
CA GLU A 108 1.74 -10.04 -8.47
C GLU A 108 2.73 -11.12 -8.88
N ALA A 109 2.58 -11.71 -10.05
CA ALA A 109 3.55 -12.68 -10.58
C ALA A 109 4.95 -12.08 -10.73
N LEU A 110 5.07 -10.83 -11.19
CA LEU A 110 6.36 -10.12 -11.27
C LEU A 110 6.89 -9.78 -9.88
N GLN A 111 6.04 -9.31 -8.97
CA GLN A 111 6.40 -8.96 -7.59
C GLN A 111 6.85 -10.19 -6.80
N SER A 112 6.23 -11.35 -7.05
CA SER A 112 6.64 -12.64 -6.45
C SER A 112 8.07 -13.02 -6.86
N LYS A 113 8.42 -12.86 -8.14
CA LYS A 113 9.78 -13.10 -8.63
C LYS A 113 10.86 -12.27 -7.94
N VAL A 114 10.53 -11.07 -7.53
CA VAL A 114 11.44 -10.19 -6.76
C VAL A 114 11.24 -10.28 -5.25
N GLY A 115 10.51 -11.30 -4.77
CA GLY A 115 10.46 -11.68 -3.36
C GLY A 115 9.50 -10.86 -2.50
N ARG A 116 8.52 -10.14 -3.06
CA ARG A 116 7.59 -9.33 -2.27
C ARG A 116 6.89 -10.13 -1.18
N TYR A 117 6.42 -11.33 -1.52
CA TYR A 117 5.60 -12.18 -0.63
C TYR A 117 6.43 -13.06 0.32
N LEU A 118 7.73 -12.80 0.44
CA LEU A 118 8.57 -13.36 1.50
C LEU A 118 8.35 -12.65 2.84
N SER A 119 7.85 -11.39 2.82
CA SER A 119 7.52 -10.65 4.04
C SER A 119 6.18 -11.12 4.60
N PRO A 120 6.08 -11.43 5.91
CA PRO A 120 4.89 -12.02 6.51
C PRO A 120 3.64 -11.13 6.47
N GLU A 121 3.81 -9.81 6.34
CA GLU A 121 2.71 -8.87 6.20
C GLU A 121 2.26 -8.64 4.75
N GLU A 122 3.02 -9.14 3.76
CA GLU A 122 2.67 -9.00 2.34
C GLU A 122 1.93 -10.25 1.86
N HIS A 123 0.71 -10.05 1.40
CA HIS A 123 -0.14 -11.12 0.90
C HIS A 123 -0.64 -10.81 -0.50
N PRO A 124 -0.56 -11.78 -1.44
CA PRO A 124 -1.16 -11.63 -2.75
C PRO A 124 -2.68 -11.68 -2.67
N PHE A 125 -3.36 -11.02 -3.60
CA PHE A 125 -4.80 -11.13 -3.81
C PHE A 125 -5.14 -12.41 -4.60
N PHE A 126 -4.23 -12.83 -5.47
CA PHE A 126 -4.36 -14.03 -6.30
C PHE A 126 -3.16 -14.96 -6.07
N PRO A 127 -3.17 -15.76 -4.99
CA PRO A 127 -2.03 -16.59 -4.61
C PRO A 127 -1.78 -17.78 -5.55
N ASP A 128 -2.81 -18.19 -6.32
CA ASP A 128 -2.70 -19.33 -7.20
C ASP A 128 -1.71 -19.06 -8.34
N ASP A 129 -0.83 -20.03 -8.62
CA ASP A 129 0.15 -19.98 -9.72
C ASP A 129 1.19 -18.85 -9.63
N LEU A 130 1.50 -18.34 -8.44
CA LEU A 130 2.59 -17.39 -8.29
C LEU A 130 3.96 -18.06 -8.50
N PRO A 131 4.82 -17.49 -9.37
CA PRO A 131 6.16 -18.02 -9.59
C PRO A 131 7.03 -17.83 -8.33
N PRO A 132 7.99 -18.74 -8.08
CA PRO A 132 8.94 -18.59 -6.99
C PRO A 132 9.86 -17.37 -7.20
N PRO A 133 10.50 -16.86 -6.13
CA PRO A 133 11.53 -15.83 -6.23
C PRO A 133 12.69 -16.25 -7.13
N LEU A 134 13.31 -15.29 -7.81
CA LEU A 134 14.47 -15.55 -8.68
C LEU A 134 15.80 -15.55 -7.91
N PHE A 135 15.77 -15.55 -6.60
CA PHE A 135 16.95 -15.58 -5.72
C PHE A 135 16.64 -16.41 -4.48
N GLU A 136 17.69 -16.91 -3.83
CA GLU A 136 17.54 -17.61 -2.55
C GLU A 136 17.15 -16.63 -1.46
N PRO A 137 15.99 -16.81 -0.80
CA PRO A 137 15.57 -15.92 0.27
C PRO A 137 16.53 -16.05 1.45
N LYS A 138 17.00 -14.91 1.97
CA LYS A 138 17.67 -14.90 3.27
C LYS A 138 16.60 -15.04 4.36
N SER A 139 16.85 -15.91 5.32
CA SER A 139 15.96 -16.05 6.49
C SER A 139 15.77 -14.68 7.16
N GLN A 140 14.53 -14.24 7.28
CA GLN A 140 14.20 -12.97 7.93
C GLN A 140 13.93 -13.22 9.42
N SER A 141 14.50 -12.41 10.29
CA SER A 141 14.31 -12.54 11.75
C SER A 141 12.83 -12.44 12.16
N ILE A 142 12.01 -11.71 11.40
CA ILE A 142 10.58 -11.57 11.68
C ILE A 142 9.77 -12.84 11.35
N GLU A 143 10.20 -13.65 10.38
CA GLU A 143 9.57 -14.95 10.11
C GLU A 143 9.80 -15.93 11.27
N GLN A 144 10.98 -15.91 11.86
CA GLN A 144 11.31 -16.71 13.04
C GLN A 144 10.60 -16.21 14.31
N PHE A 145 10.21 -14.93 14.32
CA PHE A 145 9.47 -14.33 15.42
C PHE A 145 8.01 -14.79 15.46
N LEU A 146 7.37 -14.96 14.31
CA LEU A 146 5.96 -15.34 14.19
C LEU A 146 5.79 -16.86 14.32
N HIS A 147 4.67 -17.27 14.90
CA HIS A 147 4.22 -18.65 14.80
C HIS A 147 3.79 -18.95 13.35
N PRO A 148 4.11 -20.14 12.77
CA PRO A 148 3.89 -20.43 11.37
C PRO A 148 2.40 -20.70 11.05
N ILE A 149 1.61 -19.65 11.00
CA ILE A 149 0.17 -19.71 10.72
C ILE A 149 -0.10 -19.12 9.34
N SER A 150 -0.73 -19.92 8.46
CA SER A 150 -1.26 -19.42 7.20
C SER A 150 -2.54 -18.63 7.47
N LEU A 151 -2.49 -17.32 7.26
CA LEU A 151 -3.61 -16.42 7.46
C LEU A 151 -3.59 -15.32 6.39
N ASN A 152 -4.60 -15.31 5.54
CA ASN A 152 -4.76 -14.34 4.48
C ASN A 152 -6.21 -13.86 4.40
N VAL A 153 -6.44 -12.55 4.51
CA VAL A 153 -7.74 -11.90 4.37
C VAL A 153 -7.81 -11.00 3.12
N SER A 154 -6.91 -11.21 2.16
CA SER A 154 -6.83 -10.37 0.96
C SER A 154 -8.10 -10.39 0.13
N HIS A 155 -8.81 -11.53 0.06
CA HIS A 155 -10.09 -11.62 -0.65
C HIS A 155 -11.14 -10.66 -0.06
N GLU A 156 -11.26 -10.64 1.27
CA GLU A 156 -12.20 -9.74 1.95
C GLU A 156 -11.81 -8.26 1.76
N ILE A 157 -10.50 -7.96 1.75
CA ILE A 157 -10.01 -6.60 1.46
C ILE A 157 -10.35 -6.21 0.02
N TRP A 158 -10.21 -7.13 -0.93
CA TRP A 158 -10.56 -6.94 -2.33
C TRP A 158 -12.03 -6.59 -2.52
N ASP A 159 -12.92 -7.38 -1.92
CA ASP A 159 -14.37 -7.16 -2.01
C ASP A 159 -14.78 -5.82 -1.40
N ILE A 160 -14.28 -5.51 -0.20
CA ILE A 160 -14.53 -4.24 0.47
C ILE A 160 -14.02 -3.07 -0.39
N TYR A 161 -12.85 -3.22 -0.99
CA TYR A 161 -12.27 -2.18 -1.82
C TYR A 161 -13.14 -1.87 -3.03
N LEU A 162 -13.50 -2.87 -3.81
CA LEU A 162 -14.26 -2.70 -5.05
C LEU A 162 -15.71 -2.32 -4.80
N GLU A 163 -16.36 -2.96 -3.82
CA GLU A 163 -17.80 -2.79 -3.61
C GLU A 163 -18.16 -1.59 -2.71
N LYS A 164 -17.27 -1.21 -1.79
CA LYS A 164 -17.59 -0.21 -0.77
C LYS A 164 -16.69 1.03 -0.83
N LEU A 165 -15.37 0.85 -0.89
CA LEU A 165 -14.44 1.98 -0.83
C LEU A 165 -14.38 2.73 -2.16
N LEU A 166 -14.18 2.04 -3.26
CA LEU A 166 -14.02 2.65 -4.58
C LEU A 166 -15.21 3.53 -4.99
N PRO A 167 -16.49 3.13 -4.79
CA PRO A 167 -17.63 3.98 -5.07
C PRO A 167 -17.74 5.26 -4.22
N LEU A 168 -17.13 5.26 -3.02
CA LEU A 168 -17.09 6.43 -2.15
C LEU A 168 -15.90 7.35 -2.46
N LEU A 169 -14.82 6.80 -3.03
CA LEU A 169 -13.56 7.49 -3.27
C LEU A 169 -13.53 8.15 -4.65
N ALA A 170 -13.96 7.43 -5.69
CA ALA A 170 -13.88 7.86 -7.07
C ALA A 170 -15.18 8.45 -7.59
N LYS A 171 -15.11 9.55 -8.32
CA LYS A 171 -16.28 10.09 -9.05
C LYS A 171 -16.68 9.14 -10.16
N LYS A 172 -17.99 9.06 -10.45
CA LYS A 172 -18.49 8.31 -11.61
C LYS A 172 -17.96 8.93 -12.90
N GLY A 173 -17.53 8.09 -13.83
CA GLY A 173 -17.03 8.53 -15.14
C GLY A 173 -15.98 7.59 -15.70
N ASP A 174 -15.54 7.94 -16.90
CA ASP A 174 -14.48 7.24 -17.63
C ASP A 174 -13.64 8.29 -18.37
N ASP A 175 -12.33 8.29 -18.14
CA ASP A 175 -11.36 9.18 -18.76
C ASP A 175 -10.30 8.42 -19.56
N GLU A 176 -10.52 7.09 -19.75
CA GLU A 176 -9.63 6.17 -20.50
C GLU A 176 -8.23 5.98 -19.89
N ASN A 177 -7.93 6.57 -18.71
CA ASN A 177 -6.64 6.42 -18.02
C ASN A 177 -6.52 5.09 -17.27
N TYR A 178 -6.87 3.98 -17.92
CA TYR A 178 -6.97 2.66 -17.31
C TYR A 178 -5.68 2.17 -16.66
N ALA A 179 -4.53 2.38 -17.32
CA ALA A 179 -3.24 1.90 -16.81
C ALA A 179 -2.84 2.57 -15.49
N VAL A 180 -3.03 3.89 -15.40
CA VAL A 180 -2.69 4.66 -14.20
C VAL A 180 -3.69 4.39 -13.08
N THR A 181 -4.98 4.29 -13.42
CA THR A 181 -6.04 3.92 -12.48
C THR A 181 -5.79 2.55 -11.88
N ALA A 182 -5.55 1.51 -12.69
CA ALA A 182 -5.25 0.17 -12.21
C ALA A 182 -3.99 0.12 -11.33
N SER A 183 -2.96 0.88 -11.68
CA SER A 183 -1.74 0.99 -10.87
C SER A 183 -2.01 1.64 -9.51
N SER A 184 -2.81 2.70 -9.48
CA SER A 184 -3.20 3.40 -8.23
C SER A 184 -4.05 2.50 -7.34
N ASP A 185 -5.00 1.76 -7.91
CA ASP A 185 -5.83 0.80 -7.19
C ASP A 185 -4.98 -0.31 -6.57
N LEU A 186 -4.06 -0.91 -7.34
CA LEU A 186 -3.19 -1.97 -6.84
C LEU A 186 -2.30 -1.47 -5.70
N GLN A 187 -1.71 -0.27 -5.83
CA GLN A 187 -0.87 0.31 -4.78
C GLN A 187 -1.66 0.53 -3.48
N LEU A 188 -2.87 1.07 -3.59
CA LEU A 188 -3.73 1.31 -2.43
C LEU A 188 -4.19 0.00 -1.79
N LEU A 189 -4.64 -0.98 -2.58
CA LEU A 189 -4.99 -2.33 -2.12
C LEU A 189 -3.84 -2.99 -1.36
N GLN A 190 -2.63 -2.94 -1.91
CA GLN A 190 -1.43 -3.52 -1.28
C GLN A 190 -1.05 -2.78 0.02
N ALA A 191 -1.23 -1.46 0.08
CA ALA A 191 -0.98 -0.69 1.30
C ALA A 191 -2.01 -1.05 2.40
N LEU A 192 -3.29 -1.19 2.04
CA LEU A 192 -4.35 -1.63 2.95
C LEU A 192 -4.10 -3.06 3.45
N SER A 193 -3.77 -3.98 2.53
CA SER A 193 -3.48 -5.38 2.86
C SER A 193 -2.31 -5.50 3.85
N ARG A 194 -1.18 -4.85 3.56
CA ARG A 194 -0.02 -4.81 4.45
C ARG A 194 -0.40 -4.31 5.84
N ARG A 195 -1.11 -3.17 5.91
CA ARG A 195 -1.53 -2.58 7.18
C ARG A 195 -2.42 -3.51 8.01
N ILE A 196 -3.31 -4.23 7.36
CA ILE A 196 -4.23 -5.17 7.99
C ILE A 196 -3.49 -6.42 8.46
N HIS A 197 -2.65 -7.01 7.60
CA HIS A 197 -1.91 -8.22 7.94
C HIS A 197 -0.78 -8.00 8.95
N CYS A 198 -0.32 -6.76 9.18
CA CYS A 198 0.51 -6.42 10.33
C CYS A 198 -0.14 -6.79 11.67
N GLY A 199 -1.45 -7.02 11.70
CA GLY A 199 -2.16 -7.55 12.87
C GLY A 199 -1.53 -8.81 13.45
N LYS A 200 -0.94 -9.70 12.61
CA LYS A 200 -0.22 -10.89 13.09
C LYS A 200 0.96 -10.52 13.99
N ILE A 201 1.74 -9.54 13.57
CA ILE A 201 2.92 -9.07 14.31
C ILE A 201 2.50 -8.40 15.63
N VAL A 202 1.44 -7.58 15.57
CA VAL A 202 0.87 -6.94 16.77
C VAL A 202 0.37 -7.98 17.77
N ALA A 203 -0.33 -9.01 17.28
CA ALA A 203 -0.85 -10.10 18.11
C ALA A 203 0.27 -10.89 18.79
N GLU A 204 1.32 -11.23 18.04
CA GLU A 204 2.47 -11.96 18.58
C GLU A 204 3.21 -11.17 19.66
N VAL A 205 3.45 -9.88 19.44
CA VAL A 205 4.09 -9.02 20.47
C VAL A 205 3.22 -8.94 21.72
N LYS A 206 1.92 -8.67 21.56
CA LYS A 206 0.99 -8.61 22.70
C LYS A 206 0.96 -9.94 23.47
N PHE A 207 0.98 -11.06 22.76
CA PHE A 207 1.01 -12.39 23.37
C PHE A 207 2.31 -12.62 24.13
N ARG A 208 3.48 -12.31 23.54
CA ARG A 208 4.79 -12.49 24.20
C ARG A 208 4.98 -11.60 25.40
N ASP A 209 4.47 -10.36 25.34
CA ASP A 209 4.52 -9.42 26.47
C ASP A 209 3.74 -9.92 27.69
N ASN A 210 2.61 -10.63 27.49
CA ASN A 210 1.80 -11.15 28.60
C ASN A 210 1.02 -12.41 28.16
N PRO A 211 1.69 -13.59 28.05
CA PRO A 211 1.06 -14.81 27.56
C PRO A 211 -0.14 -15.27 28.39
N ASP A 212 -0.05 -15.13 29.73
CA ASP A 212 -1.08 -15.65 30.65
C ASP A 212 -2.42 -14.95 30.47
N LYS A 213 -2.41 -13.69 30.04
CA LYS A 213 -3.60 -12.92 29.73
C LYS A 213 -4.40 -13.49 28.56
N TYR A 214 -3.73 -14.17 27.62
CA TYR A 214 -4.34 -14.66 26.37
C TYR A 214 -4.61 -16.17 26.37
N LYS A 215 -3.79 -16.96 27.11
CA LYS A 215 -3.83 -18.43 27.06
C LYS A 215 -5.20 -19.03 27.35
N GLU A 216 -5.93 -18.49 28.32
CA GLU A 216 -7.26 -19.01 28.69
C GLU A 216 -8.25 -18.83 27.53
N ALA A 217 -8.32 -17.61 26.97
CA ALA A 217 -9.18 -17.30 25.84
C ALA A 217 -8.80 -18.07 24.56
N ILE A 218 -7.49 -18.28 24.34
CA ILE A 218 -7.01 -19.08 23.19
C ILE A 218 -7.42 -20.54 23.35
N ARG A 219 -7.18 -21.16 24.51
CA ARG A 219 -7.55 -22.56 24.78
C ARG A 219 -9.05 -22.78 24.74
N GLY A 220 -9.82 -21.80 25.22
CA GLY A 220 -11.28 -21.79 25.17
C GLY A 220 -11.86 -21.48 23.79
N GLN A 221 -11.02 -21.13 22.80
CA GLN A 221 -11.44 -20.62 21.48
C GLN A 221 -12.43 -19.46 21.57
N ASP A 222 -12.28 -18.64 22.63
CA ASP A 222 -13.22 -17.54 22.97
C ASP A 222 -12.86 -16.27 22.20
N ARG A 223 -13.54 -16.11 21.05
CA ARG A 223 -13.36 -14.95 20.14
C ARG A 223 -13.75 -13.64 20.82
N ASP A 224 -14.79 -13.64 21.64
CA ASP A 224 -15.29 -12.42 22.30
C ASP A 224 -14.34 -11.95 23.39
N ALA A 225 -13.78 -12.88 24.18
CA ALA A 225 -12.73 -12.56 25.12
C ALA A 225 -11.49 -12.01 24.41
N LEU A 226 -11.03 -12.64 23.33
CA LEU A 226 -9.91 -12.14 22.52
C LEU A 226 -10.21 -10.77 21.94
N MET A 227 -11.42 -10.53 21.40
CA MET A 227 -11.83 -9.21 20.89
C MET A 227 -11.68 -8.12 21.96
N LYS A 228 -12.13 -8.39 23.19
CA LYS A 228 -11.97 -7.45 24.30
C LYS A 228 -10.50 -7.20 24.63
N LEU A 229 -9.65 -8.24 24.56
CA LEU A 229 -8.23 -8.15 24.86
C LEU A 229 -7.43 -7.38 23.81
N VAL A 230 -7.83 -7.43 22.54
CA VAL A 230 -7.11 -6.73 21.44
C VAL A 230 -7.66 -5.32 21.18
N THR A 231 -8.87 -5.00 21.66
CA THR A 231 -9.52 -3.69 21.44
C THR A 231 -9.06 -2.66 22.48
N PHE A 232 -8.60 -1.52 21.99
CA PHE A 232 -8.18 -0.36 22.79
C PHE A 232 -8.84 0.90 22.24
N GLU A 233 -10.08 1.19 22.63
CA GLU A 233 -10.90 2.28 22.13
C GLU A 233 -10.18 3.63 22.09
N ALA A 234 -9.46 3.98 23.15
CA ALA A 234 -8.70 5.23 23.22
C ALA A 234 -7.57 5.31 22.17
N VAL A 235 -7.01 4.18 21.76
CA VAL A 235 -5.99 4.11 20.68
C VAL A 235 -6.69 4.23 19.32
N GLU A 236 -7.81 3.53 19.12
CA GLU A 236 -8.60 3.58 17.90
C GLU A 236 -9.09 5.01 17.62
N GLU A 237 -9.58 5.73 18.62
CA GLU A 237 -9.96 7.14 18.49
C GLU A 237 -8.78 8.05 18.11
N LYS A 238 -7.60 7.80 18.69
CA LYS A 238 -6.38 8.53 18.31
C LYS A 238 -5.99 8.26 16.86
N VAL A 239 -6.12 7.02 16.37
CA VAL A 239 -5.84 6.65 14.98
C VAL A 239 -6.80 7.40 14.04
N LYS A 240 -8.12 7.34 14.28
CA LYS A 240 -9.14 8.05 13.49
C LYS A 240 -8.84 9.54 13.36
N LYS A 241 -8.59 10.20 14.48
CA LYS A 241 -8.25 11.63 14.52
C LYS A 241 -6.96 11.95 13.76
N ARG A 242 -5.94 11.08 13.88
CA ARG A 242 -4.64 11.26 13.23
C ARG A 242 -4.75 11.12 11.72
N VAL A 243 -5.43 10.09 11.21
CA VAL A 243 -5.57 9.88 9.76
C VAL A 243 -6.44 10.97 9.10
N ALA A 244 -7.50 11.44 9.78
CA ALA A 244 -8.26 12.58 9.32
C ALA A 244 -7.41 13.86 9.28
N LYS A 245 -6.54 14.08 10.28
CA LYS A 245 -5.59 15.20 10.28
C LYS A 245 -4.57 15.08 9.14
N LYS A 246 -4.01 13.89 8.92
CA LYS A 246 -3.10 13.63 7.78
C LYS A 246 -3.78 13.92 6.45
N ALA A 247 -5.04 13.48 6.27
CA ALA A 247 -5.81 13.76 5.07
C ALA A 247 -6.01 15.28 4.83
N ARG A 248 -6.26 16.06 5.89
CA ARG A 248 -6.33 17.53 5.78
C ARG A 248 -4.98 18.12 5.37
N VAL A 249 -3.89 17.72 6.03
CA VAL A 249 -2.56 18.28 5.76
C VAL A 249 -2.06 17.91 4.37
N PHE A 250 -2.14 16.63 3.98
CA PHE A 250 -1.60 16.14 2.71
C PHE A 250 -2.55 16.40 1.53
N GLY A 251 -3.85 16.39 1.78
CA GLY A 251 -4.89 16.59 0.77
C GLY A 251 -5.27 18.05 0.52
N ARG A 252 -4.77 19.00 1.29
CA ARG A 252 -5.09 20.43 1.12
C ARG A 252 -4.64 20.90 -0.27
N GLN A 253 -5.53 21.57 -0.98
CA GLN A 253 -5.16 22.27 -2.21
C GLN A 253 -4.42 23.57 -1.84
N VAL A 254 -3.25 23.75 -2.45
CA VAL A 254 -2.45 24.96 -2.28
C VAL A 254 -2.68 25.85 -3.49
N THR A 255 -3.24 27.06 -3.27
CA THR A 255 -3.36 28.12 -4.28
C THR A 255 -2.35 29.22 -3.96
N LEU A 256 -1.75 29.80 -5.00
CA LEU A 256 -0.81 30.91 -4.84
C LEU A 256 -1.54 32.27 -4.64
N GLU A 257 -2.82 32.31 -4.96
CA GLU A 257 -3.64 33.48 -4.76
C GLU A 257 -4.16 33.54 -3.32
N HIS A 258 -3.75 34.54 -2.58
CA HIS A 258 -4.26 34.87 -1.25
C HIS A 258 -5.66 35.47 -1.36
N THR A 259 -6.68 34.60 -1.34
CA THR A 259 -8.03 35.04 -1.03
C THR A 259 -8.32 34.58 0.41
N ASP A 260 -8.35 35.54 1.34
CA ASP A 260 -8.60 35.31 2.78
C ASP A 260 -9.93 34.59 3.11
N ASN A 261 -10.76 34.32 2.10
CA ASN A 261 -12.08 33.68 2.20
C ASN A 261 -12.18 32.36 1.38
N ALA A 262 -11.07 31.76 0.92
CA ALA A 262 -11.15 30.49 0.19
C ALA A 262 -11.59 29.37 1.11
N THR A 263 -12.75 28.78 0.84
CA THR A 263 -13.18 27.54 1.49
C THR A 263 -12.10 26.47 1.28
N GLU A 264 -11.59 25.88 2.37
CA GLU A 264 -10.59 24.83 2.29
C GLU A 264 -11.12 23.67 1.46
N THR A 265 -10.46 23.39 0.33
CA THR A 265 -10.78 22.26 -0.53
C THR A 265 -9.73 21.17 -0.36
N TYR A 266 -10.19 19.92 -0.33
CA TYR A 266 -9.35 18.76 -0.12
C TYR A 266 -9.40 17.81 -1.32
N LYS A 267 -8.27 17.19 -1.66
CA LYS A 267 -8.15 16.19 -2.73
C LYS A 267 -8.85 14.88 -2.38
N VAL A 268 -9.01 14.59 -1.10
CA VAL A 268 -9.80 13.49 -0.55
C VAL A 268 -10.54 14.00 0.68
N ASP A 269 -11.76 13.54 0.88
CA ASP A 269 -12.57 13.93 2.05
C ASP A 269 -11.96 13.39 3.36
N PRO A 270 -11.52 14.23 4.31
CA PRO A 270 -10.92 13.77 5.57
C PRO A 270 -11.84 12.90 6.43
N PRO A 271 -13.15 13.14 6.56
CA PRO A 271 -14.11 12.22 7.15
C PRO A 271 -14.11 10.85 6.50
N LEU A 272 -14.05 10.76 5.15
CA LEU A 272 -13.99 9.48 4.46
C LEU A 272 -12.75 8.70 4.88
N VAL A 273 -11.57 9.35 4.97
CA VAL A 273 -10.33 8.67 5.41
C VAL A 273 -10.47 8.11 6.83
N SER A 274 -11.11 8.86 7.74
CA SER A 274 -11.41 8.36 9.09
C SER A 274 -12.33 7.13 9.06
N ARG A 275 -13.38 7.16 8.24
CA ARG A 275 -14.31 6.03 8.06
C ARG A 275 -13.63 4.80 7.46
N VAL A 276 -12.71 4.94 6.51
CA VAL A 276 -11.91 3.82 5.98
C VAL A 276 -11.21 3.06 7.11
N TYR A 277 -10.67 3.77 8.08
CA TYR A 277 -10.03 3.15 9.24
C TYR A 277 -11.04 2.56 10.21
N GLU A 278 -12.12 3.27 10.51
CA GLU A 278 -13.16 2.85 11.46
C GLU A 278 -13.93 1.62 10.97
N ASP A 279 -14.40 1.66 9.72
CA ASP A 279 -15.31 0.65 9.18
C ASP A 279 -14.58 -0.60 8.66
N TRP A 280 -13.30 -0.48 8.24
CA TRP A 280 -12.61 -1.58 7.55
C TRP A 280 -11.21 -1.88 8.08
N VAL A 281 -10.29 -0.90 8.13
CA VAL A 281 -8.88 -1.18 8.46
C VAL A 281 -8.73 -1.72 9.88
N MET A 282 -9.32 -1.06 10.88
CA MET A 282 -9.23 -1.50 12.28
C MET A 282 -10.00 -2.80 12.54
N PRO A 283 -11.25 -2.97 12.07
CA PRO A 283 -11.97 -4.24 12.24
C PRO A 283 -11.25 -5.43 11.60
N LEU A 284 -10.73 -5.29 10.37
CA LEU A 284 -9.99 -6.36 9.72
C LEU A 284 -8.64 -6.64 10.39
N THR A 285 -7.96 -5.61 10.90
CA THR A 285 -6.72 -5.80 11.69
C THR A 285 -7.02 -6.62 12.95
N LYS A 286 -8.09 -6.29 13.69
CA LYS A 286 -8.52 -7.07 14.87
C LYS A 286 -8.91 -8.50 14.51
N LYS A 287 -9.59 -8.69 13.37
CA LYS A 287 -9.90 -10.03 12.87
C LYS A 287 -8.61 -10.84 12.64
N VAL A 288 -7.60 -10.25 11.99
CA VAL A 288 -6.29 -10.89 11.78
C VAL A 288 -5.61 -11.20 13.13
N GLU A 289 -5.64 -10.28 14.09
CA GLU A 289 -5.09 -10.52 15.44
C GLU A 289 -5.76 -11.73 16.11
N ILE A 290 -7.09 -11.80 16.07
CA ILE A 290 -7.86 -12.89 16.70
C ILE A 290 -7.61 -14.22 16.00
N GLU A 291 -7.68 -14.26 14.66
CA GLU A 291 -7.43 -15.49 13.89
C GLU A 291 -6.00 -16.03 14.11
N TYR A 292 -5.04 -15.14 14.30
CA TYR A 292 -3.69 -15.50 14.66
C TYR A 292 -3.62 -16.07 16.09
N LEU A 293 -4.20 -15.38 17.07
CA LEU A 293 -4.17 -15.80 18.48
C LEU A 293 -4.85 -17.14 18.71
N LEU A 294 -5.99 -17.38 18.05
CA LEU A 294 -6.72 -18.66 18.18
C LEU A 294 -5.88 -19.89 17.79
N ARG A 295 -4.91 -19.72 16.89
CA ARG A 295 -4.00 -20.77 16.42
C ARG A 295 -2.59 -20.65 17.02
N ARG A 296 -2.37 -19.69 17.92
CA ARG A 296 -1.02 -19.42 18.45
C ARG A 296 -0.46 -20.52 19.33
N LEU A 297 -1.32 -21.37 19.89
CA LEU A 297 -0.94 -22.51 20.74
C LEU A 297 -1.12 -23.87 20.04
N ASP A 298 -1.41 -23.88 18.75
CA ASP A 298 -1.43 -25.09 17.93
C ASP A 298 0.03 -25.57 17.76
N ASP A 299 0.27 -26.90 17.86
CA ASP A 299 1.60 -27.52 17.73
C ASP A 299 2.08 -27.57 16.26
#